data_b8bed37b744cc8a30db0431d7f906c1f
#
_entry.id   b8bed37b744cc8a30db0431d7f906c1f
#
_cell.length_a   1.000
_cell.length_b   1.000
_cell.length_c   1.000
_cell.angle_alpha   90.00
_cell.angle_beta   90.00
_cell.angle_gamma   90.00
#
_symmetry.space_group_name_H-M   'P 1'
#
loop_
_entity.id
_entity.type
_entity.pdbx_description
1 polymer ?
#
loop_
_entity_poly.entity_id
_entity_poly.type
_entity_poly.pdbx_seq_one_letter_code
_entity_poly.pdbx_strand_id
1 'polypeptide(L)'
;MEHPENSGEYKGLVVNAGIEQPSSVNPYLKRKPKKRQLSVAEYVEGIVKGDVTILSRAVTLVESVKPEHQAIAQEVIEKCLPYSGNSVRVGISGVPGAGKSTSIDVFGLHVLEKYGGKLAVLAIDPSSERSKGSILGDKTRMEKLSVPVSYTHLRAHETTLHL
;
A
#
# COMPACT_ATOMS: atom_id res chain seq x y z
N MET A 1 -11.04 10.91 46.92
CA MET A 1 -10.35 9.73 47.49
C MET A 1 -8.89 10.02 47.38
N GLU A 2 -8.20 10.14 48.54
CA GLU A 2 -6.74 10.27 48.54
C GLU A 2 -6.13 8.93 48.11
N HIS A 3 -5.17 9.00 47.21
CA HIS A 3 -4.46 7.83 46.72
C HIS A 3 -3.63 7.25 47.83
N PRO A 4 -3.65 5.93 48.13
CA PRO A 4 -2.92 5.33 49.27
C PRO A 4 -1.40 5.59 49.25
N GLU A 5 -0.84 5.91 48.08
CA GLU A 5 0.59 6.25 47.92
C GLU A 5 0.94 7.67 48.36
N ASN A 6 -0.04 8.54 48.69
CA ASN A 6 0.19 9.87 49.25
C ASN A 6 0.16 9.89 50.78
N SER A 7 0.19 8.73 51.43
CA SER A 7 0.30 8.62 52.86
C SER A 7 1.70 9.05 53.32
N GLY A 8 1.81 9.66 54.49
CA GLY A 8 3.08 10.22 55.03
C GLY A 8 4.26 9.24 55.18
N GLU A 9 4.04 7.96 54.86
CA GLU A 9 5.07 6.91 54.85
C GLU A 9 5.90 6.91 53.56
N TYR A 10 5.38 7.51 52.46
CA TYR A 10 6.09 7.60 51.15
C TYR A 10 6.64 9.00 50.94
N LYS A 11 7.56 9.45 51.80
CA LYS A 11 8.24 10.73 51.64
C LYS A 11 9.14 10.69 50.39
N GLY A 12 8.69 11.31 49.31
CA GLY A 12 9.48 11.47 48.09
C GLY A 12 8.79 11.06 46.80
N LEU A 13 7.66 10.35 46.87
CA LEU A 13 6.84 10.05 45.71
C LEU A 13 5.51 10.85 45.74
N VAL A 14 5.40 11.87 44.91
CA VAL A 14 4.16 12.58 44.73
C VAL A 14 3.51 12.02 43.45
N VAL A 15 2.47 11.22 43.61
CA VAL A 15 1.65 10.77 42.45
C VAL A 15 0.69 11.90 42.10
N ASN A 16 0.99 12.64 41.06
CA ASN A 16 0.09 13.64 40.54
C ASN A 16 -1.07 12.95 39.85
N ALA A 17 -2.30 13.44 40.10
CA ALA A 17 -3.48 13.06 39.29
C ALA A 17 -3.14 13.31 37.80
N GLY A 18 -3.21 12.28 37.00
CA GLY A 18 -2.89 12.40 35.56
C GLY A 18 -3.75 13.46 34.91
N ILE A 19 -3.17 14.17 33.94
CA ILE A 19 -3.92 15.11 33.10
C ILE A 19 -4.96 14.31 32.31
N GLU A 20 -6.21 14.77 32.30
CA GLU A 20 -7.22 14.20 31.41
C GLU A 20 -6.67 14.11 29.99
N GLN A 21 -6.57 12.90 29.46
CA GLN A 21 -6.05 12.72 28.12
C GLN A 21 -6.99 13.42 27.11
N PRO A 22 -6.49 14.36 26.32
CA PRO A 22 -7.28 14.97 25.28
C PRO A 22 -7.80 13.88 24.35
N SER A 23 -9.03 14.02 23.85
CA SER A 23 -9.61 13.10 22.91
C SER A 23 -8.61 12.75 21.80
N SER A 24 -8.35 11.46 21.57
CA SER A 24 -7.46 10.97 20.52
C SER A 24 -7.96 11.35 19.10
N VAL A 25 -9.16 11.89 19.00
CA VAL A 25 -9.73 12.41 17.77
C VAL A 25 -9.59 13.94 17.78
N ASN A 26 -8.76 14.47 16.86
CA ASN A 26 -8.63 15.91 16.71
C ASN A 26 -10.00 16.53 16.34
N PRO A 27 -10.61 17.37 17.21
CA PRO A 27 -11.93 17.94 16.96
C PRO A 27 -11.96 18.90 15.74
N TYR A 28 -10.79 19.37 15.29
CA TYR A 28 -10.64 20.24 14.11
C TYR A 28 -10.42 19.46 12.81
N LEU A 29 -10.45 18.13 12.86
CA LEU A 29 -10.29 17.28 11.68
C LEU A 29 -11.56 17.39 10.83
N LYS A 30 -11.57 18.33 9.89
CA LYS A 30 -12.64 18.42 8.88
C LYS A 30 -12.70 17.08 8.17
N ARG A 31 -13.85 16.38 8.22
CA ARG A 31 -14.09 15.14 7.47
C ARG A 31 -13.71 15.41 6.02
N LYS A 32 -12.68 14.73 5.52
CA LYS A 32 -12.34 14.81 4.09
C LYS A 32 -13.58 14.40 3.30
N PRO A 33 -13.95 15.16 2.25
CA PRO A 33 -15.08 14.78 1.42
C PRO A 33 -14.89 13.34 0.93
N LYS A 34 -15.96 12.54 0.94
CA LYS A 34 -15.91 11.16 0.43
C LYS A 34 -15.36 11.22 -1.00
N LYS A 35 -14.27 10.50 -1.25
CA LYS A 35 -13.69 10.43 -2.61
C LYS A 35 -14.76 9.93 -3.56
N ARG A 36 -15.01 10.67 -4.64
CA ARG A 36 -15.94 10.27 -5.69
C ARG A 36 -15.56 8.88 -6.21
N GLN A 37 -16.52 7.99 -6.29
CA GLN A 37 -16.34 6.70 -6.93
C GLN A 37 -16.29 6.94 -8.44
N LEU A 38 -15.26 6.42 -9.10
CA LEU A 38 -15.12 6.51 -10.55
C LEU A 38 -16.01 5.47 -11.21
N SER A 39 -16.49 5.79 -12.41
CA SER A 39 -17.16 4.82 -13.28
C SER A 39 -16.14 3.84 -13.88
N VAL A 40 -16.62 2.69 -14.35
CA VAL A 40 -15.80 1.70 -15.05
C VAL A 40 -15.07 2.32 -16.26
N ALA A 41 -15.76 3.17 -17.02
CA ALA A 41 -15.17 3.85 -18.16
C ALA A 41 -14.00 4.77 -17.77
N GLU A 42 -14.16 5.54 -16.69
CA GLU A 42 -13.09 6.41 -16.16
C GLU A 42 -11.89 5.59 -15.67
N TYR A 43 -12.11 4.42 -15.08
CA TYR A 43 -11.02 3.51 -14.69
C TYR A 43 -10.26 3.01 -15.91
N VAL A 44 -10.96 2.47 -16.90
CA VAL A 44 -10.35 1.90 -18.12
C VAL A 44 -9.56 2.96 -18.89
N GLU A 45 -10.17 4.13 -19.12
CA GLU A 45 -9.52 5.24 -19.79
C GLU A 45 -8.24 5.70 -19.08
N GLY A 46 -8.30 5.87 -17.76
CA GLY A 46 -7.14 6.26 -16.98
C GLY A 46 -6.03 5.22 -16.97
N ILE A 47 -6.38 3.92 -16.86
CA ILE A 47 -5.41 2.81 -16.90
C ILE A 47 -4.71 2.76 -18.26
N VAL A 48 -5.46 2.84 -19.35
CA VAL A 48 -4.91 2.82 -20.72
C VAL A 48 -4.01 4.03 -20.99
N LYS A 49 -4.39 5.21 -20.50
CA LYS A 49 -3.54 6.41 -20.55
C LYS A 49 -2.30 6.32 -19.68
N GLY A 50 -2.28 5.38 -18.72
CA GLY A 50 -1.17 5.21 -17.78
C GLY A 50 -1.19 6.18 -16.61
N ASP A 51 -2.38 6.65 -16.19
CA ASP A 51 -2.55 7.44 -14.97
C ASP A 51 -2.30 6.56 -13.74
N VAL A 52 -1.18 6.81 -13.05
CA VAL A 52 -0.75 6.06 -11.87
C VAL A 52 -1.75 6.18 -10.73
N THR A 53 -2.42 7.32 -10.58
CA THR A 53 -3.41 7.54 -9.53
C THR A 53 -4.64 6.67 -9.74
N ILE A 54 -5.14 6.62 -10.97
CA ILE A 54 -6.29 5.78 -11.33
C ILE A 54 -5.91 4.31 -11.25
N LEU A 55 -4.73 3.93 -11.73
CA LEU A 55 -4.21 2.56 -11.61
C LEU A 55 -4.13 2.11 -10.15
N SER A 56 -3.57 2.93 -9.27
CA SER A 56 -3.48 2.63 -7.83
C SER A 56 -4.87 2.46 -7.18
N ARG A 57 -5.85 3.26 -7.59
CA ARG A 57 -7.24 3.12 -7.13
C ARG A 57 -7.89 1.85 -7.67
N ALA A 58 -7.61 1.48 -8.92
CA ALA A 58 -8.11 0.24 -9.52
C ALA A 58 -7.53 -1.00 -8.80
N VAL A 59 -6.24 -1.00 -8.46
CA VAL A 59 -5.63 -2.08 -7.67
C VAL A 59 -6.30 -2.20 -6.31
N THR A 60 -6.54 -1.08 -5.61
CA THR A 60 -7.26 -1.09 -4.33
C THR A 60 -8.69 -1.63 -4.47
N LEU A 61 -9.34 -1.37 -5.61
CA LEU A 61 -10.67 -1.88 -5.92
C LEU A 61 -10.65 -3.40 -6.11
N VAL A 62 -9.66 -3.92 -6.84
CA VAL A 62 -9.46 -5.36 -7.08
C VAL A 62 -9.18 -6.11 -5.79
N GLU A 63 -8.38 -5.52 -4.88
CA GLU A 63 -8.04 -6.12 -3.58
C GLU A 63 -9.16 -6.03 -2.54
N SER A 64 -10.22 -5.29 -2.83
CA SER A 64 -11.31 -5.10 -1.87
C SER A 64 -12.20 -6.34 -1.78
N VAL A 65 -12.48 -6.77 -0.55
CA VAL A 65 -13.41 -7.87 -0.25
C VAL A 65 -14.89 -7.49 -0.32
N LYS A 66 -15.21 -6.21 -0.60
CA LYS A 66 -16.59 -5.75 -0.68
C LYS A 66 -17.23 -6.21 -1.99
N PRO A 67 -18.42 -6.85 -1.97
CA PRO A 67 -19.08 -7.34 -3.17
C PRO A 67 -19.30 -6.26 -4.25
N GLU A 68 -19.67 -5.05 -3.83
CA GLU A 68 -19.86 -3.90 -4.72
C GLU A 68 -18.56 -3.53 -5.47
N HIS A 69 -17.40 -3.59 -4.77
CA HIS A 69 -16.11 -3.31 -5.37
C HIS A 69 -15.68 -4.43 -6.30
N GLN A 70 -15.97 -5.68 -5.96
CA GLN A 70 -15.61 -6.84 -6.79
C GLN A 70 -16.34 -6.82 -8.12
N ALA A 71 -17.64 -6.47 -8.14
CA ALA A 71 -18.40 -6.34 -9.38
C ALA A 71 -17.79 -5.29 -10.33
N ILE A 72 -17.46 -4.11 -9.80
CA ILE A 72 -16.81 -3.04 -10.58
C ILE A 72 -15.41 -3.47 -11.02
N ALA A 73 -14.64 -4.10 -10.14
CA ALA A 73 -13.29 -4.57 -10.44
C ALA A 73 -13.29 -5.59 -11.59
N GLN A 74 -14.22 -6.54 -11.57
CA GLN A 74 -14.38 -7.55 -12.61
C GLN A 74 -14.64 -6.89 -13.98
N GLU A 75 -15.56 -5.94 -14.03
CA GLU A 75 -15.88 -5.23 -15.28
C GLU A 75 -14.70 -4.37 -15.79
N VAL A 76 -13.95 -3.73 -14.88
CA VAL A 76 -12.72 -2.99 -15.23
C VAL A 76 -11.68 -3.92 -15.81
N ILE A 77 -11.45 -5.09 -15.19
CA ILE A 77 -10.48 -6.09 -15.68
C ILE A 77 -10.88 -6.57 -17.05
N GLU A 78 -12.13 -6.98 -17.26
CA GLU A 78 -12.62 -7.47 -18.55
C GLU A 78 -12.41 -6.45 -19.66
N LYS A 79 -12.73 -5.18 -19.40
CA LYS A 79 -12.53 -4.10 -20.39
C LYS A 79 -11.07 -3.73 -20.62
N CYS A 80 -10.17 -4.04 -19.69
CA CYS A 80 -8.72 -3.82 -19.83
C CYS A 80 -8.03 -4.99 -20.57
N LEU A 81 -8.61 -6.20 -20.62
CA LEU A 81 -8.00 -7.37 -21.25
C LEU A 81 -7.53 -7.13 -22.71
N PRO A 82 -8.28 -6.44 -23.57
CA PRO A 82 -7.84 -6.19 -24.96
C PRO A 82 -6.53 -5.38 -25.06
N TYR A 83 -6.22 -4.59 -24.03
CA TYR A 83 -5.00 -3.75 -23.99
C TYR A 83 -3.85 -4.46 -23.30
N SER A 84 -4.04 -5.68 -22.81
CA SER A 84 -3.01 -6.47 -22.12
C SER A 84 -2.28 -7.41 -23.09
N GLY A 85 -1.16 -7.98 -22.65
CA GLY A 85 -0.48 -9.07 -23.37
C GLY A 85 0.91 -8.72 -23.88
N ASN A 86 1.25 -7.47 -24.11
CA ASN A 86 2.53 -7.03 -24.66
C ASN A 86 3.61 -6.73 -23.59
N SER A 87 3.48 -7.33 -22.39
CA SER A 87 4.44 -7.11 -21.29
C SER A 87 5.21 -8.37 -20.96
N VAL A 88 6.49 -8.21 -20.69
CA VAL A 88 7.33 -9.27 -20.08
C VAL A 88 7.07 -9.28 -18.58
N ARG A 89 6.78 -10.45 -18.03
CA ARG A 89 6.56 -10.65 -16.60
C ARG A 89 7.69 -11.51 -16.03
N VAL A 90 8.38 -10.97 -15.02
CA VAL A 90 9.50 -11.65 -14.36
C VAL A 90 9.14 -11.87 -12.90
N GLY A 91 9.14 -13.14 -12.47
CA GLY A 91 8.96 -13.50 -11.07
C GLY A 91 10.31 -13.61 -10.37
N ILE A 92 10.49 -12.92 -9.23
CA ILE A 92 11.70 -12.98 -8.41
C ILE A 92 11.31 -13.55 -7.05
N SER A 93 11.78 -14.74 -6.74
CA SER A 93 11.53 -15.44 -5.49
C SER A 93 12.83 -15.73 -4.74
N GLY A 94 12.75 -15.99 -3.45
CA GLY A 94 13.89 -16.35 -2.61
C GLY A 94 13.65 -16.06 -1.13
N VAL A 95 14.52 -16.58 -0.29
CA VAL A 95 14.44 -16.44 1.17
C VAL A 95 14.54 -14.97 1.62
N PRO A 96 13.99 -14.62 2.80
CA PRO A 96 14.21 -13.31 3.39
C PRO A 96 15.70 -12.97 3.50
N GLY A 97 16.08 -11.74 3.21
CA GLY A 97 17.49 -11.30 3.29
C GLY A 97 18.38 -11.64 2.07
N ALA A 98 17.90 -12.41 1.08
CA ALA A 98 18.66 -12.79 -0.12
C ALA A 98 18.98 -11.62 -1.10
N GLY A 99 18.60 -10.38 -0.78
CA GLY A 99 18.88 -9.23 -1.63
C GLY A 99 17.90 -9.03 -2.79
N LYS A 100 16.71 -9.66 -2.77
CA LYS A 100 15.70 -9.53 -3.85
C LYS A 100 15.37 -8.07 -4.18
N SER A 101 15.03 -7.27 -3.19
CA SER A 101 14.66 -5.86 -3.40
C SER A 101 15.81 -5.05 -3.99
N THR A 102 17.05 -5.29 -3.54
CA THR A 102 18.25 -4.65 -4.08
C THR A 102 18.48 -5.06 -5.53
N SER A 103 18.31 -6.35 -5.86
CA SER A 103 18.43 -6.84 -7.23
C SER A 103 17.37 -6.26 -8.16
N ILE A 104 16.11 -6.14 -7.67
CA ILE A 104 15.02 -5.52 -8.41
C ILE A 104 15.33 -4.04 -8.69
N ASP A 105 15.87 -3.33 -7.71
CA ASP A 105 16.22 -1.91 -7.82
C ASP A 105 17.27 -1.67 -8.93
N VAL A 106 18.35 -2.44 -8.90
CA VAL A 106 19.43 -2.32 -9.90
C VAL A 106 19.00 -2.82 -11.28
N PHE A 107 18.36 -3.98 -11.33
CA PHE A 107 17.89 -4.57 -12.59
C PHE A 107 16.81 -3.73 -13.25
N GLY A 108 15.87 -3.22 -12.46
CA GLY A 108 14.79 -2.37 -12.95
C GLY A 108 15.31 -1.06 -13.55
N LEU A 109 16.28 -0.40 -12.92
CA LEU A 109 16.93 0.78 -13.48
C LEU A 109 17.62 0.45 -14.81
N HIS A 110 18.39 -0.62 -14.85
CA HIS A 110 19.08 -1.04 -16.07
C HIS A 110 18.10 -1.29 -17.23
N VAL A 111 16.95 -1.92 -16.94
CA VAL A 111 15.91 -2.16 -17.94
C VAL A 111 15.32 -0.84 -18.44
N LEU A 112 14.99 0.09 -17.54
CA LEU A 112 14.46 1.40 -17.92
C LEU A 112 15.45 2.23 -18.74
N GLU A 113 16.73 2.24 -18.37
CA GLU A 113 17.78 2.97 -19.08
C GLU A 113 18.06 2.40 -20.47
N LYS A 114 18.11 1.07 -20.57
CA LYS A 114 18.50 0.40 -21.81
C LYS A 114 17.38 0.28 -22.83
N TYR A 115 16.17 0.00 -22.38
CA TYR A 115 15.03 -0.32 -23.25
C TYR A 115 13.95 0.75 -23.24
N GLY A 116 13.97 1.65 -22.28
CA GLY A 116 12.88 2.61 -22.05
C GLY A 116 11.59 1.92 -21.60
N GLY A 117 10.47 2.61 -21.78
CA GLY A 117 9.14 2.06 -21.47
C GLY A 117 8.69 2.30 -20.02
N LYS A 118 7.82 1.42 -19.54
CA LYS A 118 7.25 1.50 -18.19
C LYS A 118 7.58 0.21 -17.42
N LEU A 119 7.94 0.35 -16.16
CA LEU A 119 8.20 -0.75 -15.25
C LEU A 119 7.18 -0.70 -14.10
N ALA A 120 6.56 -1.82 -13.81
CA ALA A 120 5.75 -2.00 -12.61
C ALA A 120 6.35 -3.10 -11.74
N VAL A 121 6.53 -2.83 -10.46
CA VAL A 121 6.92 -3.83 -9.47
C VAL A 121 5.72 -4.14 -8.59
N LEU A 122 5.32 -5.40 -8.58
CA LEU A 122 4.26 -5.91 -7.74
C LEU A 122 4.90 -6.67 -6.57
N ALA A 123 4.91 -6.06 -5.39
CA ALA A 123 5.43 -6.69 -4.19
C ALA A 123 4.34 -7.52 -3.52
N ILE A 124 4.58 -8.82 -3.38
CA ILE A 124 3.71 -9.76 -2.68
C ILE A 124 4.40 -10.10 -1.36
N ASP A 125 3.78 -9.77 -0.24
CA ASP A 125 4.32 -10.00 1.10
C ASP A 125 3.49 -11.09 1.82
N PRO A 126 4.05 -12.29 1.99
CA PRO A 126 3.35 -13.40 2.67
C PRO A 126 3.12 -13.12 4.17
N SER A 127 3.79 -12.12 4.75
CA SER A 127 3.64 -11.79 6.17
C SER A 127 2.51 -10.79 6.46
N SER A 128 1.84 -10.27 5.44
CA SER A 128 0.86 -9.19 5.57
C SER A 128 -0.42 -9.57 6.34
N GLU A 129 -0.73 -10.86 6.44
CA GLU A 129 -1.85 -11.33 7.27
C GLU A 129 -1.59 -11.21 8.78
N ARG A 130 -0.33 -11.25 9.22
CA ARG A 130 0.05 -11.22 10.64
C ARG A 130 0.44 -9.86 11.19
N SER A 131 0.84 -8.92 10.35
CA SER A 131 1.29 -7.61 10.80
C SER A 131 0.67 -6.48 9.97
N LYS A 132 -0.38 -5.87 10.49
CA LYS A 132 -1.03 -4.68 9.91
C LYS A 132 -0.10 -3.44 9.80
N GLY A 133 1.21 -3.58 9.98
CA GLY A 133 2.15 -2.49 10.19
C GLY A 133 3.29 -2.29 9.19
N SER A 134 3.51 -3.16 8.19
CA SER A 134 4.72 -3.08 7.35
C SER A 134 4.52 -2.40 5.99
N ILE A 135 3.78 -1.32 5.93
CA ILE A 135 3.42 -0.64 4.66
C ILE A 135 4.57 0.15 4.04
N LEU A 136 5.58 0.55 4.81
CA LEU A 136 6.65 1.45 4.36
C LEU A 136 7.97 0.74 4.03
N GLY A 137 8.17 -0.49 4.48
CA GLY A 137 9.47 -1.16 4.41
C GLY A 137 9.99 -1.47 3.01
N ASP A 138 9.12 -1.80 2.07
CA ASP A 138 9.56 -2.20 0.72
C ASP A 138 9.82 -1.00 -0.19
N LYS A 139 9.07 0.09 -0.03
CA LYS A 139 9.29 1.31 -0.80
C LYS A 139 10.64 1.98 -0.44
N THR A 140 11.03 1.92 0.82
CA THR A 140 12.31 2.47 1.30
C THR A 140 13.53 1.64 0.88
N ARG A 141 13.32 0.39 0.46
CA ARG A 141 14.39 -0.51 0.00
C ARG A 141 14.70 -0.39 -1.50
N MET A 142 13.84 0.28 -2.26
CA MET A 142 13.98 0.49 -3.70
C MET A 142 14.05 1.99 -4.01
N GLU A 143 15.00 2.67 -3.37
CA GLU A 143 15.14 4.13 -3.44
C GLU A 143 15.46 4.62 -4.85
N LYS A 144 16.34 3.93 -5.55
CA LYS A 144 16.79 4.32 -6.89
C LYS A 144 15.69 4.19 -7.94
N LEU A 145 14.89 3.13 -7.88
CA LEU A 145 13.74 2.94 -8.76
C LEU A 145 12.59 3.91 -8.46
N SER A 146 12.48 4.44 -7.24
CA SER A 146 11.40 5.35 -6.89
C SER A 146 11.51 6.73 -7.55
N VAL A 147 12.65 7.08 -8.12
CA VAL A 147 12.92 8.37 -8.76
C VAL A 147 12.40 8.46 -10.21
N PRO A 148 12.55 7.45 -11.10
CA PRO A 148 12.06 7.54 -12.47
C PRO A 148 10.55 7.64 -12.58
N VAL A 149 10.05 8.58 -13.38
CA VAL A 149 8.59 8.76 -13.65
C VAL A 149 7.96 7.52 -14.32
N SER A 150 8.77 6.70 -14.98
CA SER A 150 8.35 5.46 -15.65
C SER A 150 8.17 4.26 -14.72
N TYR A 151 8.40 4.44 -13.41
CA TYR A 151 8.28 3.39 -12.41
C TYR A 151 6.97 3.48 -11.64
N THR A 152 6.32 2.34 -11.47
CA THR A 152 5.12 2.21 -10.63
C THR A 152 5.31 1.06 -9.65
N HIS A 153 5.22 1.37 -8.36
CA HIS A 153 5.23 0.38 -7.29
C HIS A 153 3.79 0.03 -6.91
N LEU A 154 3.44 -1.22 -7.06
CA LEU A 154 2.14 -1.77 -6.65
C LEU A 154 2.39 -2.84 -5.59
N ARG A 155 1.51 -2.88 -4.58
CA ARG A 155 1.51 -3.92 -3.56
C ARG A 155 0.26 -4.75 -3.71
N ALA A 156 0.41 -6.06 -3.73
CA ALA A 156 -0.70 -7.01 -3.68
C ALA A 156 -0.69 -7.74 -2.33
N HIS A 157 -1.87 -8.01 -1.79
CA HIS A 157 -2.06 -8.94 -0.70
C HIS A 157 -2.16 -10.36 -1.27
N GLU A 158 -1.48 -11.32 -0.65
CA GLU A 158 -1.73 -12.72 -0.99
C GLU A 158 -3.13 -13.10 -0.51
N THR A 159 -4.01 -13.40 -1.44
CA THR A 159 -5.22 -14.15 -1.17
C THR A 159 -4.85 -15.63 -1.23
N THR A 160 -4.84 -16.30 -0.10
CA THR A 160 -4.76 -17.77 -0.05
C THR A 160 -6.01 -18.32 -0.75
N LEU A 161 -5.83 -18.79 -1.98
CA LEU A 161 -6.78 -19.70 -2.60
C LEU A 161 -6.68 -21.01 -1.82
N HIS A 162 -7.64 -21.25 -0.95
CA HIS A 162 -7.89 -22.60 -0.45
C HIS A 162 -8.43 -23.42 -1.62
N LEU A 163 -7.57 -24.25 -2.22
CA LEU A 163 -7.97 -25.36 -3.06
C LEU A 163 -8.53 -26.48 -2.18
#